data_f22baf20da615c382f950ae6ed8484e3
#
_entry.id   f22baf20da615c382f950ae6ed8484e3
#
_cell.length_a   1.000
_cell.length_b   1.000
_cell.length_c   1.000
_cell.angle_alpha   90.00
_cell.angle_beta   90.00
_cell.angle_gamma   90.00
#
_symmetry.space_group_name_H-M   'P 1'
#
loop_
_entity.id
_entity.type
_entity.pdbx_description
1 polymer ?
#
loop_
_entity_poly.entity_id
_entity_poly.type
_entity_poly.pdbx_seq_one_letter_code
_entity_poly.pdbx_strand_id
1 'polypeptide(L)' 'MALEKRSKEGEEVRERVLVAVARLRQFIEDSDLSFYKIASCVGASGGILSMWLAGTARPRAEELAAIEKFLQA' A
#
# COMPACT_ATOMS: atom_id res chain seq x y z
N MET A 1 1.48 -27.81 -11.56
CA MET A 1 2.71 -27.25 -11.00
C MET A 1 2.88 -25.77 -11.31
N ALA A 2 2.74 -25.36 -12.56
CA ALA A 2 2.79 -23.92 -12.88
C ALA A 2 1.69 -23.13 -12.20
N LEU A 3 0.52 -23.73 -12.02
CA LEU A 3 -0.61 -23.10 -11.36
C LEU A 3 -0.37 -22.88 -9.87
N GLU A 4 0.29 -23.84 -9.21
CA GLU A 4 0.64 -23.71 -7.80
C GLU A 4 1.63 -22.59 -7.58
N LYS A 5 2.60 -22.45 -8.47
CA LYS A 5 3.59 -21.41 -8.41
C LYS A 5 2.97 -20.02 -8.56
N ARG A 6 1.99 -19.90 -9.48
CA ARG A 6 1.26 -18.65 -9.66
C ARG A 6 0.42 -18.30 -8.44
N SER A 7 -0.21 -19.30 -7.81
CA SER A 7 -0.99 -19.08 -6.60
C SER A 7 -0.14 -18.53 -5.47
N LYS A 8 1.05 -19.08 -5.27
CA LYS A 8 1.96 -18.60 -4.23
C LYS A 8 2.41 -17.17 -4.50
N GLU A 9 2.75 -16.86 -5.75
CA GLU A 9 3.13 -15.50 -6.11
C GLU A 9 1.99 -14.52 -5.88
N GLY A 10 0.77 -14.89 -6.23
CA GLY A 10 -0.39 -14.06 -6.01
C GLY A 10 -0.67 -13.84 -4.54
N GLU A 11 -0.51 -14.87 -3.72
CA GLU A 11 -0.71 -14.76 -2.27
C GLU A 11 0.35 -13.87 -1.63
N GLU A 12 1.61 -13.98 -2.05
CA GLU A 12 2.69 -13.15 -1.55
C GLU A 12 2.45 -11.67 -1.85
N VAL A 13 2.01 -11.38 -3.08
CA VAL A 13 1.70 -10.01 -3.46
C VAL A 13 0.53 -9.47 -2.65
N ARG A 14 -0.51 -10.27 -2.45
CA ARG A 14 -1.65 -9.88 -1.62
C ARG A 14 -1.23 -9.58 -0.19
N GLU A 15 -0.41 -10.44 0.38
CA GLU A 15 0.08 -10.24 1.74
C GLU A 15 0.90 -8.96 1.84
N ARG A 16 1.77 -8.71 0.87
CA ARG A 16 2.55 -7.47 0.84
C ARG A 16 1.66 -6.25 0.78
N VAL A 17 0.63 -6.28 -0.04
CA VAL A 17 -0.33 -5.17 -0.14
C VAL A 17 -1.05 -4.96 1.18
N LEU A 18 -1.55 -6.03 1.79
CA LEU A 18 -2.28 -5.93 3.05
C LEU A 18 -1.39 -5.39 4.17
N VAL A 19 -0.17 -5.89 4.25
CA VAL A 19 0.78 -5.43 5.27
C VAL A 19 1.14 -3.96 5.03
N ALA A 20 1.45 -3.60 3.79
CA ALA A 20 1.82 -2.23 3.47
C ALA A 20 0.69 -1.25 3.76
N VAL A 21 -0.54 -1.59 3.39
CA VAL A 21 -1.71 -0.75 3.65
C VAL A 21 -1.97 -0.62 5.15
N ALA A 22 -1.87 -1.72 5.89
CA ALA A 22 -2.05 -1.70 7.34
C ALA A 22 -1.01 -0.81 8.03
N ARG A 23 0.26 -0.93 7.62
CA ARG A 23 1.33 -0.11 8.16
C ARG A 23 1.16 1.36 7.78
N LEU A 24 0.70 1.61 6.57
CA LEU A 24 0.43 2.97 6.11
C LEU A 24 -0.69 3.60 6.92
N ARG A 25 -1.75 2.84 7.20
CA ARG A 25 -2.85 3.31 8.05
C ARG A 25 -2.34 3.68 9.44
N GLN A 26 -1.52 2.82 10.03
CA GLN A 26 -0.95 3.08 11.33
C GLN A 26 -0.06 4.32 11.31
N PHE A 27 0.74 4.47 10.26
CA PHE A 27 1.58 5.66 10.10
C PHE A 27 0.74 6.93 10.04
N ILE A 28 -0.36 6.90 9.31
CA ILE A 28 -1.25 8.06 9.18
C ILE A 28 -1.83 8.44 10.56
N GLU A 29 -2.25 7.45 11.34
CA GLU A 29 -2.80 7.67 12.67
C GLU A 29 -1.76 8.24 13.66
N ASP A 30 -0.53 7.78 13.55
CA ASP A 30 0.53 8.17 14.49
C ASP A 30 1.31 9.41 14.08
N SER A 31 1.15 9.85 12.82
CA SER A 31 1.93 10.93 12.25
C SER A 31 1.20 12.27 12.39
N ASP A 32 1.98 13.34 12.52
CA ASP A 32 1.46 14.72 12.49
C ASP A 32 1.28 15.24 11.06
N LEU A 33 1.73 14.47 10.06
CA LEU A 33 1.58 14.86 8.67
C LEU A 33 0.12 14.76 8.23
N SER A 34 -0.29 15.67 7.34
CA SER A 34 -1.64 15.63 6.80
C SER A 34 -1.81 14.42 5.88
N PHE A 35 -3.04 13.96 5.77
CA PHE A 35 -3.41 12.87 4.87
C PHE A 35 -2.94 13.12 3.44
N TYR A 36 -3.15 14.33 2.94
CA TYR A 36 -2.77 14.69 1.58
C TYR A 36 -1.26 14.75 1.40
N LYS A 37 -0.54 15.13 2.43
CA LYS A 37 0.92 15.14 2.40
C LYS A 37 1.46 13.72 2.28
N ILE A 38 0.90 12.79 3.02
CA ILE A 38 1.28 11.38 2.97
C ILE A 38 0.95 10.81 1.59
N ALA A 39 -0.23 11.11 1.06
CA ALA A 39 -0.61 10.66 -0.29
C ALA A 39 0.40 11.13 -1.32
N SER A 40 0.81 12.39 -1.26
CA SER A 40 1.81 12.95 -2.16
C SER A 40 3.15 12.21 -2.02
N CYS A 41 3.55 11.87 -0.80
CA CYS A 41 4.82 11.17 -0.57
C CYS A 41 4.84 9.77 -1.19
N VAL A 42 3.70 9.11 -1.27
CA VAL A 42 3.61 7.78 -1.89
C VAL A 42 3.19 7.84 -3.37
N GLY A 43 3.13 9.05 -3.92
CA GLY A 43 2.82 9.23 -5.35
C GLY A 43 1.35 9.03 -5.69
N ALA A 44 0.45 9.23 -4.74
CA ALA A 44 -0.98 9.04 -4.95
C ALA A 44 -1.75 10.33 -4.67
N SER A 45 -3.01 10.38 -5.10
CA SER A 45 -3.93 11.43 -4.70
C SER A 45 -4.61 11.04 -3.38
N GLY A 46 -5.21 12.00 -2.71
CA GLY A 46 -5.97 11.71 -1.49
C GLY A 46 -7.11 10.73 -1.74
N GLY A 47 -7.78 10.86 -2.91
CA GLY A 47 -8.84 9.94 -3.28
C GLY A 47 -8.36 8.51 -3.47
N ILE A 48 -7.23 8.34 -4.16
CA ILE A 48 -6.64 7.02 -4.37
C ILE A 48 -6.18 6.41 -3.05
N LEU A 49 -5.51 7.18 -2.20
CA LEU A 49 -5.08 6.71 -0.89
C LEU A 49 -6.29 6.27 -0.06
N SER A 50 -7.36 7.05 -0.07
CA SER A 50 -8.59 6.70 0.61
C SER A 50 -9.16 5.36 0.13
N MET A 51 -9.12 5.11 -1.18
CA MET A 51 -9.59 3.85 -1.76
C MET A 51 -8.72 2.67 -1.31
N TRP A 52 -7.41 2.86 -1.22
CA TRP A 52 -6.53 1.80 -0.72
C TRP A 52 -6.85 1.47 0.73
N LEU A 53 -7.06 2.48 1.56
CA LEU A 53 -7.36 2.27 2.98
C LEU A 53 -8.73 1.64 3.19
N ALA A 54 -9.69 1.94 2.31
CA ALA A 54 -11.02 1.36 2.36
C ALA A 54 -11.08 -0.05 1.77
N GLY A 55 -10.03 -0.47 1.06
CA GLY A 55 -10.00 -1.78 0.42
C GLY A 55 -10.76 -1.85 -0.89
N THR A 56 -11.16 -0.71 -1.46
CA THR A 56 -11.89 -0.66 -2.72
C THR A 56 -10.98 -0.62 -3.94
N ALA A 57 -9.69 -0.33 -3.73
CA ALA A 57 -8.68 -0.38 -4.77
C ALA A 57 -7.39 -0.91 -4.17
N ARG A 58 -6.53 -1.47 -5.02
CA ARG A 58 -5.23 -1.99 -4.59
C ARG A 58 -4.12 -1.19 -5.25
N PRO A 59 -3.05 -0.89 -4.52
CA PRO A 59 -1.88 -0.27 -5.15
C PRO A 59 -1.26 -1.23 -6.18
N ARG A 60 -0.81 -0.66 -7.27
CA ARG A 60 -0.07 -1.41 -8.29
C ARG A 60 1.34 -1.66 -7.79
N ALA A 61 2.11 -2.49 -8.52
CA ALA A 61 3.47 -2.85 -8.12
C ALA A 61 4.35 -1.63 -7.84
N GLU A 62 4.29 -0.63 -8.70
CA GLU A 62 5.07 0.60 -8.54
C GLU A 62 4.62 1.40 -7.32
N GLU A 63 3.31 1.46 -7.11
CA GLU A 63 2.73 2.16 -5.98
C GLU A 63 3.05 1.44 -4.67
N LEU A 64 2.98 0.11 -4.68
CA LEU A 64 3.35 -0.70 -3.52
C LEU A 64 4.82 -0.47 -3.14
N ALA A 65 5.71 -0.45 -4.14
CA ALA A 65 7.12 -0.19 -3.90
C ALA A 65 7.32 1.20 -3.29
N ALA A 66 6.58 2.20 -3.75
CA ALA A 66 6.64 3.56 -3.22
C ALA A 66 6.16 3.61 -1.77
N ILE A 67 5.09 2.89 -1.44
CA ILE A 67 4.58 2.80 -0.08
C ILE A 67 5.62 2.15 0.83
N GLU A 68 6.18 1.03 0.42
CA GLU A 68 7.17 0.31 1.20
C GLU A 68 8.41 1.17 1.45
N LYS A 69 8.87 1.87 0.43
CA LYS A 69 10.00 2.76 0.53
C LYS A 69 9.72 3.90 1.51
N PHE A 70 8.54 4.49 1.42
CA PHE A 70 8.12 5.56 2.32
C PHE A 70 8.12 5.09 3.77
N LEU A 71 7.61 3.89 4.03
CA LEU A 71 7.53 3.33 5.38
C LEU A 71 8.90 2.97 5.97
N GLN A 72 9.89 2.76 5.13
CA GLN A 72 11.25 2.44 5.56
C GLN A 72 12.09 3.70 5.87
N ALA A 73 11.66 4.83 5.40
CA ALA A 73 12.41 6.08 5.52
C ALA A 73 12.39 6.66 6.94
#